data_58fa6d8c5fbaae1a72a674c75031809b
#
_entry.id   58fa6d8c5fbaae1a72a674c75031809b
#
_cell.length_a   1.000
_cell.length_b   1.000
_cell.length_c   1.000
_cell.angle_alpha   90.00
_cell.angle_beta   90.00
_cell.angle_gamma   90.00
#
_symmetry.space_group_name_H-M   'P 1'
#
loop_
_entity.id
_entity.type
_entity.pdbx_description
1 polymer ?
#
loop_
_entity_poly.entity_id
_entity_poly.type
_entity_poly.pdbx_seq_one_letter_code
_entity_poly.pdbx_strand_id
1 'polypeptide(L)' 'MKSKSNPDYYYYIARVNIKKYRKLANMTTQELADKSEFTHQFIRDLESLKLVRRPRLDTLGRIANALGIDIRQLFDEVN' A
#
# COMPACT_ATOMS: atom_id res chain seq x y z
N MET A 1 -10.32 -9.66 12.14
CA MET A 1 -8.90 -9.50 11.71
C MET A 1 -8.48 -10.69 10.86
N LYS A 2 -7.76 -10.43 9.78
CA LYS A 2 -7.27 -11.51 8.91
C LYS A 2 -6.08 -12.21 9.56
N SER A 3 -6.03 -13.51 9.48
CA SER A 3 -4.90 -14.29 10.00
C SER A 3 -3.90 -14.57 8.87
N LYS A 4 -2.68 -14.95 9.25
CA LYS A 4 -1.63 -15.26 8.27
C LYS A 4 -1.97 -16.45 7.38
N SER A 5 -2.89 -17.31 7.81
CA SER A 5 -3.35 -18.43 6.99
C SER A 5 -4.37 -18.01 5.93
N ASN A 6 -4.94 -16.81 6.03
CA ASN A 6 -5.86 -16.29 5.04
C ASN A 6 -5.05 -15.78 3.83
N PRO A 7 -5.38 -16.21 2.61
CA PRO A 7 -4.65 -15.75 1.41
C PRO A 7 -4.63 -14.21 1.25
N ASP A 8 -5.61 -13.52 1.81
CA ASP A 8 -5.68 -12.06 1.71
C ASP A 8 -4.87 -11.33 2.77
N TYR A 9 -4.25 -12.04 3.70
CA TYR A 9 -3.51 -11.43 4.81
C TYR A 9 -2.44 -10.46 4.32
N TYR A 10 -1.61 -10.89 3.35
CA TYR A 10 -0.50 -10.05 2.88
C TYR A 10 -0.98 -8.88 2.03
N TYR A 11 -2.11 -9.03 1.33
CA TYR A 11 -2.71 -7.87 0.66
C TYR A 11 -3.15 -6.82 1.68
N TYR A 12 -3.77 -7.26 2.76
CA TYR A 12 -4.19 -6.38 3.84
C TYR A 12 -2.98 -5.67 4.46
N ILE A 13 -1.94 -6.41 4.82
CA ILE A 13 -0.72 -5.86 5.42
C ILE A 13 -0.09 -4.82 4.50
N ALA A 14 0.05 -5.14 3.21
CA ALA A 14 0.65 -4.23 2.24
C ALA A 14 -0.16 -2.93 2.15
N ARG A 15 -1.48 -3.04 2.14
CA ARG A 15 -2.35 -1.86 2.03
C ARG A 15 -2.26 -0.97 3.26
N VAL A 16 -2.21 -1.57 4.44
CA VAL A 16 -2.01 -0.81 5.69
C VAL A 16 -0.67 -0.11 5.68
N ASN A 17 0.37 -0.81 5.24
CA ASN A 17 1.72 -0.26 5.21
C ASN A 17 1.90 0.84 4.16
N ILE A 18 1.17 0.78 3.05
CA ILE A 18 1.20 1.87 2.06
C ILE A 18 0.82 3.19 2.75
N LYS A 19 -0.27 3.21 3.49
CA LYS A 19 -0.70 4.42 4.19
C LYS A 19 0.30 4.83 5.26
N LYS A 20 0.82 3.87 6.02
CA LYS A 20 1.81 4.12 7.06
C LYS A 20 3.05 4.80 6.50
N TYR A 21 3.66 4.22 5.47
CA TYR A 21 4.88 4.77 4.91
C TYR A 21 4.64 6.07 4.14
N ARG A 22 3.45 6.21 3.54
CA ARG A 22 3.08 7.48 2.92
C ARG A 22 3.08 8.61 3.95
N LYS A 23 2.46 8.37 5.10
CA LYS A 23 2.41 9.38 6.18
C LYS A 23 3.80 9.66 6.75
N LEU A 24 4.61 8.62 6.91
CA LEU A 24 5.99 8.79 7.38
C LEU A 24 6.81 9.63 6.41
N ALA A 25 6.50 9.57 5.12
CA ALA A 25 7.18 10.36 4.09
C ALA A 25 6.57 11.76 3.93
N ASN A 26 5.58 12.10 4.74
CA ASN A 26 4.87 13.38 4.66
C ASN A 26 4.24 13.62 3.29
N MET A 27 3.73 12.57 2.68
CA MET A 27 3.07 12.65 1.38
C MET A 27 1.56 12.63 1.53
N THR A 28 0.87 13.42 0.70
CA THR A 28 -0.57 13.26 0.54
C THR A 28 -0.84 12.08 -0.39
N THR A 29 -2.09 11.59 -0.41
CA THR A 29 -2.48 10.53 -1.34
C THR A 29 -2.28 10.97 -2.78
N GLN A 30 -2.52 12.26 -3.08
CA GLN A 30 -2.31 12.79 -4.43
C GLN A 30 -0.83 12.76 -4.81
N GLU A 31 0.05 13.14 -3.89
CA GLU A 31 1.49 13.10 -4.16
C GLU A 31 1.97 11.69 -4.43
N LEU A 32 1.50 10.72 -3.65
CA LEU A 32 1.88 9.33 -3.89
C LEU A 32 1.35 8.84 -5.24
N ALA A 33 0.10 9.20 -5.58
CA ALA A 33 -0.47 8.85 -6.88
C ALA A 33 0.39 9.41 -8.02
N ASP A 34 0.76 10.68 -7.93
CA ASP A 34 1.56 11.32 -8.95
C ASP A 34 2.93 10.64 -9.11
N LYS A 35 3.59 10.35 -7.98
CA LYS A 35 4.93 9.73 -8.02
C LYS A 35 4.90 8.30 -8.52
N SER A 36 3.85 7.55 -8.22
CA SER A 36 3.72 6.16 -8.64
C SER A 36 3.04 6.00 -9.99
N GLU A 37 2.58 7.11 -10.57
CA GLU A 37 1.88 7.14 -11.86
C GLU A 37 0.56 6.36 -11.83
N PHE A 38 -0.13 6.44 -10.70
CA PHE A 38 -1.48 5.93 -10.55
C PHE A 38 -2.44 7.10 -10.36
N THR A 39 -3.74 6.83 -10.46
CA THR A 39 -4.73 7.86 -10.17
C THR A 39 -4.88 8.06 -8.66
N HIS A 40 -5.31 9.25 -8.27
CA HIS A 40 -5.61 9.54 -6.87
C HIS A 40 -6.65 8.56 -6.32
N GLN A 41 -7.69 8.28 -7.11
CA GLN A 41 -8.74 7.37 -6.69
C GLN A 41 -8.20 5.96 -6.44
N PHE A 42 -7.26 5.50 -7.27
CA PHE A 42 -6.66 4.18 -7.08
C PHE A 42 -5.93 4.09 -5.73
N ILE A 43 -5.13 5.10 -5.40
CA ILE A 43 -4.41 5.12 -4.12
C ILE A 43 -5.40 5.18 -2.95
N ARG A 44 -6.44 6.01 -3.06
CA ARG A 44 -7.47 6.08 -2.01
C ARG A 44 -8.16 4.74 -1.82
N ASP A 45 -8.47 4.04 -2.90
CA ASP A 45 -9.10 2.71 -2.84
C ASP A 45 -8.18 1.70 -2.16
N LEU A 46 -6.89 1.73 -2.45
CA LEU A 46 -5.95 0.83 -1.79
C LEU A 46 -5.88 1.07 -0.29
N GLU A 47 -5.93 2.34 0.13
CA GLU A 47 -5.83 2.69 1.54
C GLU A 47 -7.16 2.50 2.29
N SER A 48 -8.26 2.43 1.56
CA SER A 48 -9.59 2.29 2.16
C SER A 48 -9.90 0.84 2.48
N LEU A 49 -9.55 0.28 3.54
CA LEU A 49 -9.72 -1.14 3.83
C LEU A 49 -11.17 -1.64 3.76
N LYS A 50 -12.12 -0.77 3.41
CA LYS A 50 -13.52 -1.13 3.19
C LYS A 50 -13.74 -1.87 1.87
N LEU A 51 -12.85 -1.66 0.89
CA LEU A 51 -12.94 -2.29 -0.43
C LEU A 51 -11.99 -3.47 -0.48
N VAL A 52 -12.44 -4.56 -1.13
CA VAL A 52 -11.55 -5.69 -1.38
C VAL A 52 -10.68 -5.34 -2.58
N ARG A 53 -9.36 -5.34 -2.37
CA ARG A 53 -8.40 -5.05 -3.44
C ARG A 53 -7.21 -5.99 -3.28
N ARG A 54 -6.78 -6.55 -4.40
CA ARG A 54 -5.62 -7.43 -4.46
C ARG A 54 -4.62 -6.85 -5.46
N PRO A 55 -3.83 -5.85 -5.03
CA PRO A 55 -2.90 -5.20 -5.95
C PRO A 55 -1.85 -6.19 -6.45
N ARG A 56 -1.48 -6.05 -7.73
CA ARG A 56 -0.45 -6.88 -8.33
C ARG A 56 0.90 -6.55 -7.71
N LEU A 57 1.84 -7.49 -7.82
CA LEU A 57 3.17 -7.29 -7.26
C LEU A 57 3.89 -6.10 -7.91
N ASP A 58 3.74 -5.93 -9.23
CA ASP A 58 4.37 -4.79 -9.90
C ASP A 58 3.76 -3.46 -9.45
N THR A 59 2.47 -3.45 -9.15
CA THR A 59 1.81 -2.28 -8.58
C THR A 59 2.43 -1.92 -7.23
N LEU A 60 2.61 -2.91 -6.37
CA LEU A 60 3.24 -2.71 -5.06
C LEU A 60 4.68 -2.24 -5.20
N GLY A 61 5.40 -2.77 -6.19
CA GLY A 61 6.78 -2.35 -6.45
C GLY A 61 6.85 -0.88 -6.85
N ARG A 62 5.94 -0.42 -7.71
CA ARG A 62 5.89 0.98 -8.11
C ARG A 62 5.59 1.90 -6.94
N ILE A 63 4.67 1.48 -6.08
CA ILE A 63 4.31 2.27 -4.89
C ILE A 63 5.49 2.32 -3.92
N ALA A 64 6.13 1.18 -3.66
CA ALA A 64 7.29 1.15 -2.77
C ALA A 64 8.40 2.07 -3.29
N ASN A 65 8.65 2.03 -4.60
CA ASN A 65 9.65 2.90 -5.23
C ASN A 65 9.30 4.38 -5.04
N ALA A 66 8.03 4.73 -5.23
CA ALA A 66 7.57 6.11 -5.04
C ALA A 66 7.71 6.56 -3.58
N LEU A 67 7.56 5.62 -2.65
CA LEU A 67 7.74 5.90 -1.22
C LEU A 67 9.20 5.91 -0.78
N GLY A 68 10.11 5.48 -1.64
CA GLY A 68 11.53 5.40 -1.28
C GLY A 68 11.86 4.27 -0.33
N ILE A 69 11.09 3.19 -0.36
CA ILE A 69 11.29 2.04 0.52
C ILE A 69 11.48 0.77 -0.29
N ASP A 70 12.01 -0.26 0.35
CA ASP A 70 12.08 -1.59 -0.24
C ASP A 70 10.68 -2.20 -0.19
N ILE A 71 10.29 -2.92 -1.26
CA ILE A 71 8.96 -3.54 -1.30
C ILE A 71 8.73 -4.47 -0.11
N ARG A 72 9.78 -5.08 0.42
CA ARG A 72 9.66 -5.97 1.59
C ARG A 72 9.09 -5.24 2.80
N GLN A 73 9.33 -3.94 2.91
CA GLN A 73 8.81 -3.14 4.03
C GLN A 73 7.29 -3.04 3.99
N LEU A 74 6.68 -3.21 2.82
CA LEU A 74 5.22 -3.24 2.73
C LEU A 74 4.62 -4.46 3.42
N PHE A 75 5.42 -5.49 3.67
CA PHE A 75 4.95 -6.73 4.29
C PHE A 75 5.37 -6.84 5.75
N ASP A 76 5.87 -5.76 6.35
CA ASP A 76 6.21 -5.73 7.77
C ASP A 76 4.96 -5.93 8.62
N GLU A 77 5.14 -6.62 9.74
CA GLU A 77 4.03 -6.84 10.67
C GLU A 77 3.44 -5.50 11.12
N VAL A 78 2.12 -5.47 11.20
CA VAL A 78 1.38 -4.30 11.67
C VAL A 78 1.05 -4.53 13.14
N ASN A 79 1.48 -3.63 13.98
CA ASN A 79 1.21 -3.67 15.42
C ASN A 79 0.01 -2.79 15.77
#